data_31c21bdc6e1f4cfe88f3ec2a230a6554
#
_entry.id   31c21bdc6e1f4cfe88f3ec2a230a6554
#
_cell.length_a   1.000
_cell.length_b   1.000
_cell.length_c   1.000
_cell.angle_alpha   90.00
_cell.angle_beta   90.00
_cell.angle_gamma   90.00
#
_symmetry.space_group_name_H-M   'P 1'
#
loop_
_entity.id
_entity.type
_entity.pdbx_description
1 polymer ?
#
loop_
_entity_poly.entity_id
_entity_poly.type
_entity_poly.pdbx_seq_one_letter_code
_entity_poly.pdbx_strand_id
1 'polypeptide(L)'
;DDITVASSSQDATKALLEDLRRDFALKDLGDLHYFLGIEVKKVKDGIVLSQEKYVSDVLKRAGMMNCKISNMPLSTSEKLSKEEGEPLSAEESTNYRSVVGALQYLTLTRPDISFPINKVCQFLHTPTLAHWTTVKRILRYLRGTMSIGLKVTRSTSTLVSAFSDADWA
;
A
#
# COMPACT_ATOMS: atom_id res chain seq x y z
N ASP A 1 -13.39 14.12 9.30
CA ASP A 1 -12.58 13.73 8.12
C ASP A 1 -11.28 14.53 8.13
N ASP A 2 -10.15 13.92 7.76
CA ASP A 2 -8.85 14.58 7.72
C ASP A 2 -8.65 15.28 6.37
N ILE A 3 -8.09 16.50 6.38
CA ILE A 3 -7.76 17.25 5.17
C ILE A 3 -6.26 17.52 5.17
N THR A 4 -5.59 17.21 4.06
CA THR A 4 -4.18 17.56 3.83
C THR A 4 -4.09 18.72 2.84
N VAL A 5 -3.35 19.75 3.22
CA VAL A 5 -3.08 20.90 2.36
C VAL A 5 -1.60 20.88 1.94
N ALA A 6 -1.35 20.92 0.62
CA ALA A 6 -0.03 21.08 0.05
C ALA A 6 0.06 22.42 -0.69
N SER A 7 1.04 23.24 -0.36
CA SER A 7 1.24 24.55 -0.97
C SER A 7 2.72 24.93 -1.03
N SER A 8 3.11 25.69 -2.02
CA SER A 8 4.43 26.32 -2.09
C SER A 8 4.54 27.61 -1.26
N SER A 9 3.42 28.15 -0.77
CA SER A 9 3.33 29.39 0.00
C SER A 9 2.73 29.14 1.38
N GLN A 10 3.47 29.48 2.42
CA GLN A 10 2.98 29.42 3.80
C GLN A 10 1.85 30.42 4.08
N ASP A 11 1.90 31.59 3.45
CA ASP A 11 0.89 32.63 3.64
C ASP A 11 -0.45 32.21 3.00
N ALA A 12 -0.41 31.59 1.82
CA ALA A 12 -1.59 31.03 1.17
C ALA A 12 -2.20 29.91 2.03
N THR A 13 -1.39 29.06 2.67
CA THR A 13 -1.88 28.01 3.58
C THR A 13 -2.55 28.62 4.81
N LYS A 14 -1.95 29.65 5.41
CA LYS A 14 -2.56 30.35 6.57
C LYS A 14 -3.89 30.99 6.22
N ALA A 15 -3.95 31.72 5.11
CA ALA A 15 -5.18 32.36 4.66
C ALA A 15 -6.30 31.33 4.43
N LEU A 16 -5.99 30.21 3.76
CA LEU A 16 -6.96 29.13 3.58
C LEU A 16 -7.45 28.54 4.91
N LEU A 17 -6.53 28.31 5.85
CA LEU A 17 -6.90 27.79 7.17
C LEU A 17 -7.78 28.76 7.97
N GLU A 18 -7.53 30.08 7.87
CA GLU A 18 -8.35 31.11 8.49
C GLU A 18 -9.76 31.16 7.88
N ASP A 19 -9.87 31.07 6.57
CA ASP A 19 -11.15 31.02 5.87
C ASP A 19 -11.95 29.78 6.25
N LEU A 20 -11.32 28.61 6.24
CA LEU A 20 -11.98 27.36 6.64
C LEU A 20 -12.40 27.34 8.11
N ARG A 21 -11.65 27.99 9.00
CA ARG A 21 -12.00 28.10 10.44
C ARG A 21 -13.23 28.96 10.71
N ARG A 22 -13.61 29.84 9.78
CA ARG A 22 -14.87 30.63 9.92
C ARG A 22 -16.10 29.76 9.77
N ASP A 23 -16.04 28.75 8.90
CA ASP A 23 -17.19 27.93 8.53
C ASP A 23 -17.19 26.56 9.23
N PHE A 24 -16.02 26.09 9.67
CA PHE A 24 -15.84 24.75 10.24
C PHE A 24 -15.02 24.79 11.55
N ALA A 25 -15.39 23.93 12.49
CA ALA A 25 -14.62 23.68 13.69
C ALA A 25 -13.38 22.83 13.35
N LEU A 26 -12.28 23.46 12.89
CA LEU A 26 -11.07 22.80 12.47
C LEU A 26 -10.03 22.74 13.60
N LYS A 27 -9.38 21.60 13.73
CA LYS A 27 -8.15 21.42 14.50
C LYS A 27 -6.97 21.32 13.57
N ASP A 28 -6.05 22.29 13.67
CA ASP A 28 -4.78 22.22 12.97
C ASP A 28 -3.87 21.18 13.66
N LEU A 29 -3.43 20.19 12.90
CA LEU A 29 -2.54 19.11 13.37
C LEU A 29 -1.06 19.39 13.07
N GLY A 30 -0.76 20.56 12.47
CA GLY A 30 0.58 20.97 12.10
C GLY A 30 1.11 20.24 10.87
N ASP A 31 2.42 20.00 10.86
CA ASP A 31 3.09 19.31 9.75
C ASP A 31 2.57 17.89 9.57
N LEU A 32 2.48 17.46 8.32
CA LEU A 32 2.03 16.12 7.96
C LEU A 32 3.02 15.05 8.46
N HIS A 33 2.55 14.22 9.40
CA HIS A 33 3.30 13.08 9.94
C HIS A 33 2.63 11.74 9.64
N TYR A 34 1.29 11.74 9.60
CA TYR A 34 0.48 10.55 9.39
C TYR A 34 -0.84 10.92 8.71
N PHE A 35 -1.16 10.24 7.64
CA PHE A 35 -2.41 10.47 6.90
C PHE A 35 -2.91 9.17 6.27
N LEU A 36 -4.17 8.81 6.54
CA LEU A 36 -4.81 7.61 5.99
C LEU A 36 -3.94 6.34 6.08
N GLY A 37 -3.29 6.08 7.20
CA GLY A 37 -2.46 4.88 7.37
C GLY A 37 -1.06 4.96 6.78
N ILE A 38 -0.66 6.11 6.22
CA ILE A 38 0.68 6.37 5.68
C ILE A 38 1.43 7.29 6.63
N GLU A 39 2.60 6.87 7.07
CA GLU A 39 3.55 7.67 7.82
C GLU A 39 4.43 8.48 6.88
N VAL A 40 4.62 9.76 7.18
CA VAL A 40 5.49 10.66 6.42
C VAL A 40 6.73 10.97 7.26
N LYS A 41 7.88 10.44 6.84
CA LYS A 41 9.17 10.65 7.51
C LYS A 41 10.00 11.66 6.70
N LYS A 42 10.33 12.82 7.29
CA LYS A 42 11.21 13.81 6.65
C LYS A 42 12.64 13.26 6.59
N VAL A 43 13.29 13.39 5.43
CA VAL A 43 14.70 13.05 5.19
C VAL A 43 15.42 14.24 4.55
N LYS A 44 16.76 14.21 4.51
CA LYS A 44 17.58 15.33 4.03
C LYS A 44 17.14 15.86 2.66
N ASP A 45 16.78 14.96 1.73
CA ASP A 45 16.51 15.32 0.32
C ASP A 45 15.05 15.12 -0.09
N GLY A 46 14.11 15.01 0.88
CA GLY A 46 12.71 14.77 0.57
C GLY A 46 11.94 14.15 1.73
N ILE A 47 11.06 13.21 1.39
CA ILE A 47 10.26 12.47 2.35
C ILE A 47 10.28 10.97 2.04
N VAL A 48 10.02 10.15 3.06
CA VAL A 48 9.74 8.72 2.92
C VAL A 48 8.31 8.46 3.37
N LEU A 49 7.52 7.89 2.49
CA LEU A 49 6.17 7.40 2.78
C LEU A 49 6.27 5.95 3.24
N SER A 50 5.83 5.65 4.44
CA SER A 50 5.94 4.34 5.07
C SER A 50 4.56 3.86 5.56
N GLN A 51 4.33 2.57 5.47
CA GLN A 51 3.14 1.91 6.04
C GLN A 51 3.54 0.77 7.00
N GLU A 52 4.64 0.94 7.72
CA GLU A 52 5.20 -0.08 8.61
C GLU A 52 4.18 -0.59 9.63
N LYS A 53 3.45 0.33 10.27
CA LYS A 53 2.37 -0.01 11.22
C LYS A 53 1.26 -0.81 10.53
N TYR A 54 0.84 -0.38 9.36
CA TYR A 54 -0.20 -1.06 8.60
C TYR A 54 0.24 -2.47 8.16
N VAL A 55 1.50 -2.65 7.71
CA VAL A 55 2.09 -3.97 7.43
C VAL A 55 2.02 -4.86 8.68
N SER A 56 2.40 -4.33 9.85
CA SER A 56 2.31 -5.06 11.12
C SER A 56 0.87 -5.52 11.40
N ASP A 57 -0.12 -4.66 11.19
CA ASP A 57 -1.52 -4.98 11.44
C ASP A 57 -2.07 -6.01 10.44
N VAL A 58 -1.66 -5.96 9.17
CA VAL A 58 -2.00 -6.99 8.17
C VAL A 58 -1.39 -8.34 8.55
N LEU A 59 -0.12 -8.37 8.96
CA LEU A 59 0.56 -9.59 9.42
C LEU A 59 -0.09 -10.19 10.67
N LYS A 60 -0.51 -9.37 11.63
CA LYS A 60 -1.25 -9.80 12.83
C LYS A 60 -2.59 -10.44 12.46
N ARG A 61 -3.39 -9.77 11.61
CA ARG A 61 -4.68 -10.30 11.15
C ARG A 61 -4.55 -11.62 10.39
N ALA A 62 -3.47 -11.77 9.61
CA ALA A 62 -3.18 -13.02 8.91
C ALA A 62 -2.53 -14.10 9.80
N GLY A 63 -2.27 -13.83 11.08
CA GLY A 63 -1.56 -14.77 11.98
C GLY A 63 -0.10 -15.03 11.59
N MET A 64 0.54 -14.09 10.86
CA MET A 64 1.85 -14.30 10.25
C MET A 64 2.97 -13.41 10.81
N MET A 65 2.79 -12.84 11.99
CA MET A 65 3.83 -12.01 12.63
C MET A 65 5.16 -12.74 12.86
N ASN A 66 5.11 -14.03 13.17
CA ASN A 66 6.29 -14.84 13.47
C ASN A 66 6.66 -15.79 12.32
N CYS A 67 6.20 -15.52 11.10
CA CYS A 67 6.50 -16.38 9.96
C CYS A 67 7.98 -16.26 9.53
N LYS A 68 8.51 -17.33 8.90
CA LYS A 68 9.83 -17.28 8.27
C LYS A 68 9.80 -16.29 7.11
N ILE A 69 10.78 -15.38 7.04
CA ILE A 69 10.91 -14.39 5.98
C ILE A 69 11.17 -15.03 4.61
N SER A 70 10.80 -14.31 3.55
CA SER A 70 11.11 -14.64 2.15
C SER A 70 11.82 -13.46 1.51
N ASN A 71 12.83 -13.73 0.68
CA ASN A 71 13.59 -12.68 -0.02
C ASN A 71 12.88 -12.18 -1.29
N MET A 72 11.85 -12.91 -1.77
CA MET A 72 11.09 -12.54 -2.96
C MET A 72 9.59 -12.74 -2.73
N PRO A 73 8.75 -11.78 -3.15
CA PRO A 73 7.31 -11.85 -2.93
C PRO A 73 6.62 -12.87 -3.86
N LEU A 74 7.19 -13.14 -5.03
CA LEU A 74 6.69 -14.11 -5.99
C LEU A 74 7.86 -14.78 -6.70
N SER A 75 7.71 -16.06 -7.05
CA SER A 75 8.65 -16.75 -7.97
C SER A 75 8.31 -16.40 -9.41
N THR A 76 9.32 -16.14 -10.23
CA THR A 76 9.15 -15.87 -11.67
C THR A 76 8.61 -17.08 -12.44
N SER A 77 8.84 -18.28 -11.92
CA SER A 77 8.36 -19.55 -12.49
C SER A 77 6.95 -19.94 -12.04
N GLU A 78 6.38 -19.23 -11.06
CA GLU A 78 5.08 -19.58 -10.48
C GLU A 78 3.94 -19.17 -11.42
N LYS A 79 3.28 -20.15 -12.02
CA LYS A 79 2.09 -19.96 -12.83
C LYS A 79 0.86 -20.23 -11.95
N LEU A 80 0.05 -19.22 -11.72
CA LEU A 80 -1.23 -19.38 -11.06
C LEU A 80 -2.31 -19.66 -12.11
N SER A 81 -3.14 -20.66 -11.86
CA SER A 81 -4.24 -21.08 -12.74
C SER A 81 -5.56 -21.04 -11.99
N LYS A 82 -6.67 -20.78 -12.69
CA LYS A 82 -8.02 -20.86 -12.13
C LYS A 82 -8.49 -22.29 -11.94
N GLU A 83 -7.91 -23.22 -12.69
CA GLU A 83 -8.35 -24.62 -12.79
C GLU A 83 -7.53 -25.54 -11.90
N GLU A 84 -6.43 -25.08 -11.33
CA GLU A 84 -5.52 -25.90 -10.53
C GLU A 84 -5.64 -25.59 -9.03
N GLY A 85 -5.66 -26.65 -8.24
CA GLY A 85 -5.63 -26.60 -6.78
C GLY A 85 -6.99 -26.78 -6.13
N GLU A 86 -6.94 -27.15 -4.84
CA GLU A 86 -8.12 -27.35 -4.01
C GLU A 86 -8.79 -26.00 -3.71
N PRO A 87 -10.10 -25.85 -3.94
CA PRO A 87 -10.82 -24.62 -3.58
C PRO A 87 -10.76 -24.34 -2.08
N LEU A 88 -10.64 -23.08 -1.73
CA LEU A 88 -10.74 -22.65 -0.33
C LEU A 88 -12.19 -22.76 0.17
N SER A 89 -12.36 -23.07 1.45
CA SER A 89 -13.65 -22.96 2.14
C SER A 89 -14.21 -21.54 2.08
N ALA A 90 -15.49 -21.35 2.40
CA ALA A 90 -16.13 -20.03 2.41
C ALA A 90 -15.45 -19.06 3.39
N GLU A 91 -15.03 -19.54 4.56
CA GLU A 91 -14.33 -18.77 5.57
C GLU A 91 -12.92 -18.36 5.09
N GLU A 92 -12.15 -19.32 4.57
CA GLU A 92 -10.81 -19.08 4.03
C GLU A 92 -10.85 -18.14 2.82
N SER A 93 -11.85 -18.26 1.96
CA SER A 93 -12.07 -17.36 0.82
C SER A 93 -12.35 -15.92 1.28
N THR A 94 -13.10 -15.77 2.38
CA THR A 94 -13.36 -14.45 2.99
C THR A 94 -12.08 -13.86 3.56
N ASN A 95 -11.28 -14.67 4.25
CA ASN A 95 -9.97 -14.24 4.75
C ASN A 95 -9.01 -13.89 3.61
N TYR A 96 -8.98 -14.71 2.55
CA TYR A 96 -8.20 -14.41 1.34
C TYR A 96 -8.53 -13.04 0.78
N ARG A 97 -9.82 -12.74 0.53
CA ARG A 97 -10.27 -11.44 0.00
C ARG A 97 -9.90 -10.28 0.93
N SER A 98 -10.08 -10.46 2.23
CA SER A 98 -9.73 -9.45 3.23
C SER A 98 -8.22 -9.12 3.23
N VAL A 99 -7.37 -10.15 3.18
CA VAL A 99 -5.92 -9.97 3.18
C VAL A 99 -5.44 -9.38 1.85
N VAL A 100 -5.93 -9.88 0.71
CA VAL A 100 -5.56 -9.34 -0.62
C VAL A 100 -5.99 -7.89 -0.77
N GLY A 101 -7.19 -7.51 -0.32
CA GLY A 101 -7.63 -6.12 -0.30
C GLY A 101 -6.74 -5.22 0.56
N ALA A 102 -6.30 -5.71 1.73
CA ALA A 102 -5.34 -4.99 2.56
C ALA A 102 -3.95 -4.86 1.89
N LEU A 103 -3.51 -5.88 1.16
CA LEU A 103 -2.25 -5.85 0.42
C LEU A 103 -2.30 -4.84 -0.75
N GLN A 104 -3.45 -4.70 -1.43
CA GLN A 104 -3.62 -3.68 -2.48
C GLN A 104 -3.36 -2.27 -1.96
N TYR A 105 -3.81 -1.95 -0.76
CA TYR A 105 -3.56 -0.64 -0.16
C TYR A 105 -2.06 -0.37 0.09
N LEU A 106 -1.27 -1.40 0.36
CA LEU A 106 0.18 -1.27 0.53
C LEU A 106 0.92 -0.88 -0.75
N THR A 107 0.35 -1.11 -1.93
CA THR A 107 1.01 -0.76 -3.21
C THR A 107 1.26 0.74 -3.37
N LEU A 108 0.55 1.59 -2.63
CA LEU A 108 0.75 3.04 -2.61
C LEU A 108 2.16 3.45 -2.17
N THR A 109 2.74 2.70 -1.23
CA THR A 109 4.10 2.97 -0.70
C THR A 109 5.09 1.87 -1.03
N ARG A 110 4.60 0.74 -1.57
CA ARG A 110 5.37 -0.47 -1.87
C ARG A 110 5.12 -0.94 -3.32
N PRO A 111 5.58 -0.19 -4.32
CA PRO A 111 5.42 -0.58 -5.73
C PRO A 111 6.11 -1.91 -6.07
N ASP A 112 7.10 -2.34 -5.29
CA ASP A 112 7.81 -3.61 -5.42
C ASP A 112 6.91 -4.85 -5.27
N ILE A 113 5.77 -4.73 -4.61
CA ILE A 113 4.78 -5.81 -4.44
C ILE A 113 3.57 -5.70 -5.38
N SER A 114 3.50 -4.67 -6.23
CA SER A 114 2.32 -4.45 -7.09
C SER A 114 2.07 -5.62 -8.05
N PHE A 115 3.10 -6.14 -8.69
CA PHE A 115 2.97 -7.26 -9.62
C PHE A 115 2.42 -8.54 -8.95
N PRO A 116 3.01 -9.07 -7.85
CA PRO A 116 2.48 -10.24 -7.19
C PRO A 116 1.07 -10.04 -6.62
N ILE A 117 0.74 -8.83 -6.15
CA ILE A 117 -0.60 -8.53 -5.65
C ILE A 117 -1.61 -8.54 -6.80
N ASN A 118 -1.32 -7.89 -7.93
CA ASN A 118 -2.19 -7.90 -9.09
C ASN A 118 -2.45 -9.34 -9.60
N LYS A 119 -1.45 -10.22 -9.53
CA LYS A 119 -1.62 -11.63 -9.86
C LYS A 119 -2.65 -12.32 -8.95
N VAL A 120 -2.53 -12.20 -7.63
CA VAL A 120 -3.45 -12.85 -6.71
C VAL A 120 -4.85 -12.21 -6.71
N CYS A 121 -4.96 -10.92 -7.07
CA CYS A 121 -6.25 -10.25 -7.25
C CYS A 121 -7.11 -10.86 -8.35
N GLN A 122 -6.53 -11.51 -9.35
CA GLN A 122 -7.28 -12.17 -10.43
C GLN A 122 -8.12 -13.36 -9.93
N PHE A 123 -7.83 -13.86 -8.73
CA PHE A 123 -8.47 -15.05 -8.16
C PHE A 123 -9.37 -14.76 -6.94
N LEU A 124 -9.83 -13.52 -6.77
CA LEU A 124 -10.70 -13.13 -5.64
C LEU A 124 -12.05 -13.86 -5.63
N HIS A 125 -12.55 -14.27 -6.78
CA HIS A 125 -13.86 -14.93 -6.91
C HIS A 125 -13.81 -16.37 -6.44
N THR A 126 -12.85 -17.14 -6.93
CA THR A 126 -12.68 -18.58 -6.65
C THR A 126 -11.22 -18.88 -6.27
N PRO A 127 -10.78 -18.46 -5.06
CA PRO A 127 -9.41 -18.71 -4.65
C PRO A 127 -9.20 -20.18 -4.29
N THR A 128 -7.98 -20.67 -4.60
CA THR A 128 -7.54 -22.02 -4.25
C THR A 128 -6.42 -21.99 -3.20
N LEU A 129 -6.07 -23.14 -2.65
CA LEU A 129 -4.95 -23.28 -1.72
C LEU A 129 -3.62 -22.82 -2.31
N ALA A 130 -3.42 -22.99 -3.63
CA ALA A 130 -2.24 -22.48 -4.34
C ALA A 130 -2.18 -20.94 -4.29
N HIS A 131 -3.31 -20.26 -4.54
CA HIS A 131 -3.41 -18.81 -4.45
C HIS A 131 -3.13 -18.31 -3.03
N TRP A 132 -3.66 -18.99 -2.02
CA TRP A 132 -3.40 -18.65 -0.62
C TRP A 132 -1.94 -18.85 -0.23
N THR A 133 -1.27 -19.87 -0.77
CA THR A 133 0.17 -20.09 -0.57
C THR A 133 1.00 -18.94 -1.13
N THR A 134 0.60 -18.41 -2.29
CA THR A 134 1.24 -17.22 -2.89
C THR A 134 1.02 -15.97 -2.03
N VAL A 135 -0.20 -15.74 -1.52
CA VAL A 135 -0.47 -14.64 -0.57
C VAL A 135 0.40 -14.77 0.68
N LYS A 136 0.51 -15.96 1.26
CA LYS A 136 1.43 -16.20 2.39
C LYS A 136 2.88 -15.89 2.06
N ARG A 137 3.32 -16.14 0.83
CA ARG A 137 4.68 -15.78 0.39
C ARG A 137 4.88 -14.26 0.33
N ILE A 138 3.90 -13.51 -0.17
CA ILE A 138 3.92 -12.04 -0.16
C ILE A 138 4.01 -11.52 1.29
N LEU A 139 3.21 -12.05 2.20
CA LEU A 139 3.25 -11.70 3.62
C LEU A 139 4.61 -11.99 4.27
N ARG A 140 5.24 -13.11 3.92
CA ARG A 140 6.60 -13.45 4.39
C ARG A 140 7.67 -12.49 3.86
N TYR A 141 7.52 -12.00 2.63
CA TYR A 141 8.38 -10.96 2.08
C TYR A 141 8.17 -9.64 2.82
N LEU A 142 6.93 -9.21 3.02
CA LEU A 142 6.59 -8.01 3.78
C LEU A 142 7.14 -8.08 5.21
N ARG A 143 7.08 -9.24 5.87
CA ARG A 143 7.67 -9.43 7.20
C ARG A 143 9.17 -9.15 7.24
N GLY A 144 9.89 -9.50 6.18
CA GLY A 144 11.34 -9.22 6.04
C GLY A 144 11.69 -7.79 5.62
N THR A 145 10.69 -7.03 5.14
CA THR A 145 10.89 -5.72 4.51
C THR A 145 9.95 -4.65 5.07
N MET A 146 9.53 -4.77 6.34
CA MET A 146 8.53 -3.89 6.96
C MET A 146 8.92 -2.41 6.95
N SER A 147 10.21 -2.11 7.13
CA SER A 147 10.74 -0.75 7.19
C SER A 147 10.94 -0.08 5.83
N ILE A 148 10.73 -0.82 4.72
CA ILE A 148 10.84 -0.27 3.37
C ILE A 148 9.63 0.62 3.08
N GLY A 149 9.89 1.79 2.50
CA GLY A 149 8.88 2.76 2.07
C GLY A 149 9.25 3.41 0.74
N LEU A 150 8.35 4.24 0.23
CA LEU A 150 8.53 5.00 -1.00
C LEU A 150 9.25 6.31 -0.70
N LYS A 151 10.46 6.49 -1.22
CA LYS A 151 11.19 7.76 -1.11
C LYS A 151 10.75 8.70 -2.23
N VAL A 152 10.29 9.90 -1.85
CA VAL A 152 10.00 11.00 -2.75
C VAL A 152 11.06 12.07 -2.55
N THR A 153 11.88 12.31 -3.56
CA THR A 153 12.96 13.31 -3.52
C THR A 153 12.49 14.61 -4.14
N ARG A 154 13.07 15.73 -3.67
CA ARG A 154 12.85 17.04 -4.29
C ARG A 154 13.45 17.02 -5.70
N SER A 155 12.63 17.31 -6.72
CA SER A 155 13.11 17.46 -8.09
C SER A 155 13.67 18.87 -8.31
N THR A 156 14.74 18.97 -9.10
CA THR A 156 15.25 20.24 -9.65
C THR A 156 14.63 20.57 -11.00
N SER A 157 13.90 19.62 -11.61
CA SER A 157 13.22 19.77 -12.89
C SER A 157 11.75 20.11 -12.68
N THR A 158 11.23 21.05 -13.47
CA THR A 158 9.80 21.37 -13.57
C THR A 158 9.10 20.60 -14.69
N LEU A 159 9.82 19.67 -15.36
CA LEU A 159 9.25 18.85 -16.42
C LEU A 159 8.17 17.93 -15.86
N VAL A 160 6.98 18.01 -16.44
CA VAL A 160 5.86 17.09 -16.19
C VAL A 160 5.83 16.10 -17.34
N SER A 161 5.98 14.81 -17.03
CA SER A 161 5.88 13.72 -18.01
C SER A 161 4.58 12.96 -17.77
N ALA A 162 3.86 12.67 -18.84
CA ALA A 162 2.67 11.84 -18.81
C ALA A 162 2.84 10.67 -19.78
N PHE A 163 2.38 9.50 -19.37
CA PHE A 163 2.36 8.28 -20.18
C PHE A 163 0.90 7.84 -20.31
N SER A 164 0.52 7.40 -21.50
CA SER A 164 -0.78 6.78 -21.73
C SER A 164 -0.55 5.39 -22.32
N ASP A 165 -1.35 4.45 -21.90
CA ASP A 165 -1.42 3.11 -22.44
C ASP A 165 -2.82 2.86 -22.95
N ALA A 166 -2.96 2.12 -24.06
CA ALA A 166 -4.25 1.74 -24.64
C ALA A 166 -4.23 0.26 -24.96
N ASP A 167 -5.16 -0.47 -24.36
CA ASP A 167 -5.39 -1.87 -24.71
C ASP A 167 -6.05 -1.94 -26.09
N TRP A 168 -5.50 -2.75 -26.99
CA TRP A 168 -6.14 -3.11 -28.23
C TRP A 168 -7.21 -4.15 -27.94
N ALA A 169 -8.45 -3.82 -28.27
CA ALA A 169 -9.59 -4.75 -28.24
C ALA A 169 -9.60 -5.65 -29.48
#